data_94ca23369a7841a5cb0f12aef31eaf97
#
_entry.id   94ca23369a7841a5cb0f12aef31eaf97
#
_cell.length_a   1.000
_cell.length_b   1.000
_cell.length_c   1.000
_cell.angle_alpha   90.00
_cell.angle_beta   90.00
_cell.angle_gamma   90.00
#
_symmetry.space_group_name_H-M   'P 1'
#
loop_
_entity.id
_entity.type
_entity.pdbx_description
1 polymer ?
#
loop_
_entity_poly.entity_id
_entity_poly.type
_entity_poly.pdbx_seq_one_letter_code
_entity_poly.pdbx_strand_id
1 'polypeptide(L)'
;ASLFGFVNQAIISNLTIEKATITGYGALSAIVGAVTTKGGSINKTFIKGCVVKKSTIESRSDGVVTDGMAIGGIAGMVDPNVNLWIDSCSVEDCTINGAIAVGGILGGGTVYSMTQITNSHNRNTKVTASYNCAGGIVGYADTLYVYSCSNNGTIKGAASTTVPPGNLPANSIYNVCL
;
A
#
# COMPACT_ATOMS: atom_id res chain seq x y z
N ALA A 1 -9.49 8.64 -2.34
CA ALA A 1 -9.27 9.54 -1.21
C ALA A 1 -8.95 8.71 0.04
N SER A 2 -7.98 9.10 0.81
CA SER A 2 -7.59 8.52 2.09
C SER A 2 -7.95 9.50 3.21
N LEU A 3 -7.90 9.10 4.48
CA LEU A 3 -8.09 10.03 5.59
C LEU A 3 -7.06 11.18 5.51
N PHE A 4 -5.81 10.83 5.23
CA PHE A 4 -4.75 11.78 4.87
C PHE A 4 -4.30 11.53 3.44
N GLY A 5 -4.51 12.47 2.54
CA GLY A 5 -4.12 12.33 1.13
C GLY A 5 -2.60 12.18 0.98
N PHE A 6 -1.87 13.15 1.53
CA PHE A 6 -0.41 13.18 1.53
C PHE A 6 0.12 13.55 2.90
N VAL A 7 1.18 12.88 3.34
CA VAL A 7 1.87 13.20 4.59
C VAL A 7 3.37 13.29 4.37
N ASN A 8 4.01 14.15 5.17
CA ASN A 8 5.46 14.34 5.17
C ASN A 8 5.93 14.53 6.61
N GLN A 9 6.92 13.75 7.07
CA GLN A 9 7.46 13.80 8.43
C GLN A 9 6.36 13.71 9.50
N ALA A 10 5.47 12.73 9.36
CA ALA A 10 4.29 12.60 10.20
C ALA A 10 4.44 11.49 11.26
N ILE A 11 3.75 11.67 12.36
CA ILE A 11 3.49 10.62 13.35
C ILE A 11 1.97 10.45 13.42
N ILE A 12 1.50 9.28 13.03
CA ILE A 12 0.08 8.93 13.03
C ILE A 12 -0.09 7.71 13.94
N SER A 13 -0.93 7.81 14.95
CA SER A 13 -1.08 6.70 15.90
C SER A 13 -2.49 6.52 16.42
N ASN A 14 -2.81 5.27 16.74
CA ASN A 14 -4.01 4.86 17.47
C ASN A 14 -5.32 5.29 16.79
N LEU A 15 -5.37 5.25 15.46
CA LEU A 15 -6.57 5.55 14.69
C LEU A 15 -7.31 4.27 14.33
N THR A 16 -8.62 4.33 14.36
CA THR A 16 -9.49 3.26 13.86
C THR A 16 -10.37 3.78 12.73
N ILE A 17 -10.32 3.12 11.58
CA ILE A 17 -11.25 3.32 10.46
C ILE A 17 -12.14 2.08 10.38
N GLU A 18 -13.42 2.28 10.45
CA GLU A 18 -14.39 1.18 10.38
C GLU A 18 -15.53 1.47 9.42
N LYS A 19 -15.94 0.45 8.65
CA LYS A 19 -17.08 0.49 7.72
C LYS A 19 -16.99 1.63 6.70
N ALA A 20 -15.76 1.96 6.29
CA ALA A 20 -15.54 3.00 5.29
C ALA A 20 -15.59 2.42 3.87
N THR A 21 -16.09 3.22 2.93
CA THR A 21 -15.94 2.98 1.50
C THR A 21 -15.05 4.08 0.93
N ILE A 22 -13.87 3.69 0.48
CA ILE A 22 -12.84 4.60 0.01
C ILE A 22 -12.57 4.31 -1.46
N THR A 23 -12.88 5.27 -2.31
CA THR A 23 -12.68 5.16 -3.75
C THR A 23 -11.86 6.34 -4.28
N GLY A 24 -11.06 6.11 -5.31
CA GLY A 24 -10.24 7.16 -5.90
C GLY A 24 -9.27 6.65 -6.95
N TYR A 25 -8.40 7.53 -7.39
CA TYR A 25 -7.36 7.25 -8.38
C TYR A 25 -5.98 7.35 -7.71
N GLY A 26 -4.97 6.72 -8.30
CA GLY A 26 -3.57 6.81 -7.85
C GLY A 26 -3.28 6.05 -6.56
N ALA A 27 -2.50 6.66 -5.68
CA ALA A 27 -2.18 6.08 -4.38
C ALA A 27 -3.35 6.18 -3.40
N LEU A 28 -3.78 5.06 -2.83
CA LEU A 28 -5.01 4.99 -2.05
C LEU A 28 -4.85 4.06 -0.85
N SER A 29 -5.42 4.44 0.28
CA SER A 29 -5.57 3.59 1.45
C SER A 29 -6.65 4.14 2.39
N ALA A 30 -6.89 3.45 3.49
CA ALA A 30 -7.81 4.00 4.50
C ALA A 30 -7.18 5.18 5.25
N ILE A 31 -5.89 5.11 5.59
CA ILE A 31 -5.26 6.12 6.45
C ILE A 31 -4.43 7.11 5.63
N VAL A 32 -3.37 6.68 4.96
CA VAL A 32 -2.46 7.57 4.24
C VAL A 32 -2.38 7.21 2.76
N GLY A 33 -2.81 8.10 1.87
CA GLY A 33 -2.70 7.89 0.42
C GLY A 33 -1.25 7.77 -0.03
N ALA A 34 -0.45 8.79 0.25
CA ALA A 34 0.98 8.73 -0.03
C ALA A 34 1.82 9.39 1.07
N VAL A 35 2.98 8.79 1.33
CA VAL A 35 4.03 9.37 2.17
C VAL A 35 5.06 10.00 1.25
N THR A 36 5.23 11.32 1.37
CA THR A 36 5.99 12.11 0.41
C THR A 36 7.23 12.76 1.02
N THR A 37 8.13 13.26 0.18
CA THR A 37 9.24 14.12 0.59
C THR A 37 8.97 15.57 0.25
N LYS A 38 9.55 16.47 1.03
CA LYS A 38 9.64 17.89 0.70
C LYS A 38 11.09 18.30 0.68
N GLY A 39 11.56 18.81 -0.45
CA GLY A 39 12.91 19.37 -0.56
C GLY A 39 14.06 18.35 -0.68
N GLY A 40 13.77 17.11 -1.10
CA GLY A 40 14.81 16.10 -1.42
C GLY A 40 15.58 15.50 -0.23
N SER A 41 15.25 15.88 1.00
CA SER A 41 15.85 15.29 2.20
C SER A 41 15.16 13.99 2.59
N ILE A 42 15.92 13.05 3.18
CA ILE A 42 15.34 11.80 3.71
C ILE A 42 14.37 12.14 4.84
N ASN A 43 13.12 11.78 4.64
CA ASN A 43 12.05 12.04 5.59
C ASN A 43 11.66 10.76 6.33
N LYS A 44 11.22 10.92 7.57
CA LYS A 44 10.76 9.82 8.44
C LYS A 44 9.30 10.00 8.77
N THR A 45 8.51 8.97 8.49
CA THR A 45 7.08 8.92 8.87
C THR A 45 6.82 7.66 9.68
N PHE A 46 6.02 7.79 10.72
CA PHE A 46 5.64 6.69 11.61
C PHE A 46 4.12 6.53 11.65
N ILE A 47 3.65 5.29 11.43
CA ILE A 47 2.24 4.92 11.57
C ILE A 47 2.18 3.78 12.59
N LYS A 48 1.51 3.99 13.72
CA LYS A 48 1.54 3.04 14.83
C LYS A 48 0.17 2.79 15.44
N GLY A 49 -0.13 1.51 15.75
CA GLY A 49 -1.34 1.12 16.49
C GLY A 49 -2.64 1.47 15.75
N CYS A 50 -2.61 1.55 14.43
CA CYS A 50 -3.77 1.89 13.62
C CYS A 50 -4.53 0.65 13.15
N VAL A 51 -5.85 0.74 13.13
CA VAL A 51 -6.75 -0.36 12.74
C VAL A 51 -7.67 0.07 11.61
N VAL A 52 -7.74 -0.75 10.57
CA VAL A 52 -8.73 -0.60 9.49
C VAL A 52 -9.57 -1.86 9.44
N LYS A 53 -10.88 -1.75 9.59
CA LYS A 53 -11.76 -2.92 9.64
C LYS A 53 -13.07 -2.74 8.89
N LYS A 54 -13.58 -3.86 8.34
CA LYS A 54 -14.88 -3.93 7.65
C LYS A 54 -15.04 -2.84 6.59
N SER A 55 -13.96 -2.51 5.89
CA SER A 55 -13.90 -1.40 4.95
C SER A 55 -13.58 -1.87 3.53
N THR A 56 -14.04 -1.10 2.55
CA THR A 56 -13.71 -1.31 1.14
C THR A 56 -12.81 -0.20 0.65
N ILE A 57 -11.67 -0.56 0.06
CA ILE A 57 -10.73 0.36 -0.55
C ILE A 57 -10.60 -0.06 -2.00
N GLU A 58 -11.01 0.80 -2.91
CA GLU A 58 -11.10 0.45 -4.32
C GLU A 58 -10.62 1.57 -5.23
N SER A 59 -9.68 1.24 -6.09
CA SER A 59 -9.28 2.14 -7.15
C SER A 59 -10.35 2.21 -8.23
N ARG A 60 -10.72 3.43 -8.61
CA ARG A 60 -11.47 3.65 -9.84
C ARG A 60 -10.50 3.56 -11.02
N SER A 61 -10.85 2.74 -11.99
CA SER A 61 -10.13 2.66 -13.26
C SER A 61 -11.03 3.19 -14.35
N ASP A 62 -10.59 4.25 -15.00
CA ASP A 62 -11.24 4.76 -16.22
C ASP A 62 -10.69 4.06 -17.49
N GLY A 63 -10.11 2.87 -17.31
CA GLY A 63 -9.48 2.12 -18.39
C GLY A 63 -8.00 2.46 -18.60
N VAL A 64 -7.45 3.37 -17.81
CA VAL A 64 -6.01 3.69 -17.81
C VAL A 64 -5.34 2.91 -16.69
N VAL A 65 -4.40 2.05 -17.03
CA VAL A 65 -3.71 1.13 -16.08
C VAL A 65 -2.96 1.87 -14.96
N THR A 66 -2.64 3.13 -15.17
CA THR A 66 -1.96 3.99 -14.18
C THR A 66 -2.86 4.43 -13.02
N ASP A 67 -4.18 4.29 -13.18
CA ASP A 67 -5.12 4.60 -12.12
C ASP A 67 -5.15 3.45 -11.11
N GLY A 68 -4.72 3.70 -9.87
CA GLY A 68 -4.63 2.65 -8.84
C GLY A 68 -3.27 1.99 -8.75
N MET A 69 -2.22 2.77 -8.90
CA MET A 69 -0.83 2.28 -8.90
C MET A 69 -0.41 1.63 -7.58
N ALA A 70 -0.82 2.17 -6.44
CA ALA A 70 -0.42 1.63 -5.14
C ALA A 70 -1.57 1.74 -4.13
N ILE A 71 -2.15 0.61 -3.79
CA ILE A 71 -3.33 0.52 -2.92
C ILE A 71 -2.99 -0.33 -1.69
N GLY A 72 -3.15 0.23 -0.51
CA GLY A 72 -2.93 -0.48 0.75
C GLY A 72 -4.03 -0.27 1.77
N GLY A 73 -4.09 -1.10 2.78
CA GLY A 73 -5.04 -0.91 3.89
C GLY A 73 -4.65 0.29 4.76
N ILE A 74 -3.37 0.41 5.11
CA ILE A 74 -2.82 1.46 6.00
C ILE A 74 -2.21 2.60 5.19
N ALA A 75 -1.32 2.27 4.24
CA ALA A 75 -0.66 3.25 3.37
C ALA A 75 -0.72 2.81 1.91
N GLY A 76 -0.95 3.76 1.00
CA GLY A 76 -0.97 3.49 -0.44
C GLY A 76 0.44 3.45 -1.00
N MET A 77 1.13 4.56 -1.01
CA MET A 77 2.44 4.72 -1.65
C MET A 77 3.47 5.37 -0.74
N VAL A 78 4.73 5.01 -0.96
CA VAL A 78 5.91 5.65 -0.36
C VAL A 78 6.76 6.23 -1.48
N ASP A 79 6.97 7.54 -1.46
CA ASP A 79 7.77 8.27 -2.46
C ASP A 79 9.28 8.03 -2.27
N PRO A 80 10.12 8.37 -3.28
CA PRO A 80 11.58 8.29 -3.16
C PRO A 80 12.11 9.07 -1.96
N ASN A 81 13.19 8.59 -1.35
CA ASN A 81 13.85 9.20 -0.19
C ASN A 81 12.96 9.31 1.07
N VAL A 82 11.94 8.47 1.18
CA VAL A 82 11.11 8.35 2.38
C VAL A 82 11.50 7.10 3.15
N ASN A 83 11.62 7.25 4.46
CA ASN A 83 11.67 6.15 5.41
C ASN A 83 10.32 6.05 6.12
N LEU A 84 9.59 4.95 5.89
CA LEU A 84 8.30 4.69 6.51
C LEU A 84 8.43 3.55 7.53
N TRP A 85 7.92 3.79 8.74
CA TRP A 85 7.73 2.75 9.76
C TRP A 85 6.25 2.54 10.02
N ILE A 86 5.79 1.30 9.86
CA ILE A 86 4.45 0.86 10.23
C ILE A 86 4.60 -0.17 11.35
N ASP A 87 4.07 0.10 12.52
CA ASP A 87 4.17 -0.78 13.68
C ASP A 87 2.82 -1.02 14.35
N SER A 88 2.57 -2.27 14.75
CA SER A 88 1.38 -2.65 15.51
C SER A 88 0.06 -2.23 14.84
N CYS A 89 0.01 -2.31 13.52
CA CYS A 89 -1.18 -1.97 12.75
C CYS A 89 -1.94 -3.23 12.29
N SER A 90 -3.25 -3.12 12.12
CA SER A 90 -4.06 -4.22 11.58
C SER A 90 -5.05 -3.77 10.51
N VAL A 91 -5.28 -4.67 9.56
CA VAL A 91 -6.33 -4.57 8.54
C VAL A 91 -7.17 -5.83 8.64
N GLU A 92 -8.48 -5.69 8.88
CA GLU A 92 -9.35 -6.80 9.26
C GLU A 92 -10.69 -6.76 8.49
N ASP A 93 -11.10 -7.90 7.96
CA ASP A 93 -12.40 -8.06 7.27
C ASP A 93 -12.62 -7.02 6.16
N CYS A 94 -11.56 -6.64 5.45
CA CYS A 94 -11.61 -5.61 4.41
C CYS A 94 -11.61 -6.21 3.00
N THR A 95 -11.96 -5.36 2.02
CA THR A 95 -11.77 -5.62 0.60
C THR A 95 -10.87 -4.52 0.02
N ILE A 96 -9.76 -4.91 -0.60
CA ILE A 96 -8.79 -3.99 -1.18
C ILE A 96 -8.59 -4.38 -2.64
N ASN A 97 -9.03 -3.53 -3.55
CA ASN A 97 -8.97 -3.74 -4.98
C ASN A 97 -8.17 -2.62 -5.67
N GLY A 98 -7.23 -2.99 -6.49
CA GLY A 98 -6.43 -2.06 -7.27
C GLY A 98 -5.90 -2.66 -8.56
N ALA A 99 -5.05 -1.92 -9.26
CA ALA A 99 -4.50 -2.37 -10.53
C ALA A 99 -3.08 -2.95 -10.40
N ILE A 100 -2.12 -2.21 -9.89
CA ILE A 100 -0.69 -2.55 -10.03
C ILE A 100 -0.09 -3.13 -8.76
N ALA A 101 0.09 -2.33 -7.71
CA ALA A 101 0.69 -2.75 -6.46
C ALA A 101 -0.35 -2.70 -5.35
N VAL A 102 -0.89 -3.83 -4.95
CA VAL A 102 -1.97 -3.91 -3.98
C VAL A 102 -1.51 -4.74 -2.78
N GLY A 103 -1.50 -4.13 -1.60
CA GLY A 103 -1.07 -4.79 -0.37
C GLY A 103 -2.08 -4.71 0.75
N GLY A 104 -2.10 -5.71 1.61
CA GLY A 104 -2.98 -5.70 2.78
C GLY A 104 -2.68 -4.55 3.73
N ILE A 105 -1.41 -4.21 3.92
CA ILE A 105 -0.95 -3.11 4.78
C ILE A 105 -0.45 -1.93 3.93
N LEU A 106 0.52 -2.17 3.04
CA LEU A 106 1.13 -1.17 2.17
C LEU A 106 0.95 -1.55 0.71
N GLY A 107 0.48 -0.62 -0.10
CA GLY A 107 0.38 -0.80 -1.55
C GLY A 107 1.75 -0.88 -2.21
N GLY A 108 2.52 0.19 -2.19
CA GLY A 108 3.83 0.18 -2.81
C GLY A 108 4.82 1.21 -2.29
N GLY A 109 6.10 0.89 -2.42
CA GLY A 109 7.22 1.81 -2.21
C GLY A 109 8.00 2.02 -3.50
N THR A 110 8.38 3.25 -3.77
CA THR A 110 9.18 3.60 -4.94
C THR A 110 10.69 3.37 -4.70
N VAL A 111 11.48 3.48 -5.74
CA VAL A 111 12.96 3.39 -5.66
C VAL A 111 13.53 4.38 -4.63
N TYR A 112 14.59 3.99 -3.96
CA TYR A 112 15.23 4.75 -2.87
C TYR A 112 14.33 5.02 -1.65
N SER A 113 13.18 4.37 -1.54
CA SER A 113 12.40 4.37 -0.31
C SER A 113 12.81 3.20 0.59
N MET A 114 12.71 3.38 1.89
CA MET A 114 12.87 2.30 2.86
C MET A 114 11.57 2.15 3.67
N THR A 115 11.07 0.93 3.73
CA THR A 115 9.89 0.63 4.55
C THR A 115 10.22 -0.45 5.59
N GLN A 116 9.83 -0.20 6.82
CA GLN A 116 9.84 -1.20 7.88
C GLN A 116 8.43 -1.43 8.40
N ILE A 117 7.99 -2.69 8.41
CA ILE A 117 6.68 -3.09 8.93
C ILE A 117 6.89 -4.11 10.04
N THR A 118 6.40 -3.81 11.23
CA THR A 118 6.56 -4.67 12.41
C THR A 118 5.24 -4.91 13.11
N ASN A 119 5.08 -6.10 13.70
CA ASN A 119 3.93 -6.46 14.55
C ASN A 119 2.57 -6.15 13.90
N SER A 120 2.49 -6.21 12.57
CA SER A 120 1.32 -5.79 11.82
C SER A 120 0.65 -6.96 11.11
N HIS A 121 -0.68 -6.92 11.02
CA HIS A 121 -1.45 -8.09 10.61
C HIS A 121 -2.51 -7.74 9.58
N ASN A 122 -2.64 -8.59 8.57
CA ASN A 122 -3.75 -8.59 7.64
C ASN A 122 -4.62 -9.82 7.87
N ARG A 123 -5.86 -9.62 8.31
CA ARG A 123 -6.78 -10.71 8.71
C ARG A 123 -8.06 -10.70 7.90
N ASN A 124 -8.46 -11.86 7.39
CA ASN A 124 -9.71 -12.07 6.66
C ASN A 124 -9.97 -11.04 5.54
N THR A 125 -8.93 -10.39 5.04
CA THR A 125 -9.03 -9.35 4.03
C THR A 125 -8.81 -9.93 2.64
N LYS A 126 -9.64 -9.50 1.69
CA LYS A 126 -9.47 -9.85 0.28
C LYS A 126 -8.64 -8.78 -0.41
N VAL A 127 -7.46 -9.15 -0.90
CA VAL A 127 -6.55 -8.26 -1.64
C VAL A 127 -6.51 -8.70 -3.10
N THR A 128 -6.84 -7.79 -4.02
CA THR A 128 -6.90 -8.11 -5.45
C THR A 128 -6.15 -7.06 -6.26
N ALA A 129 -5.18 -7.49 -7.07
CA ALA A 129 -4.58 -6.70 -8.13
C ALA A 129 -5.10 -7.21 -9.49
N SER A 130 -5.68 -6.33 -10.27
CA SER A 130 -6.25 -6.70 -11.57
C SER A 130 -5.20 -6.76 -12.68
N TYR A 131 -4.03 -6.19 -12.48
CA TYR A 131 -3.02 -6.04 -13.53
C TYR A 131 -1.63 -6.56 -13.15
N ASN A 132 -1.18 -6.41 -11.90
CA ASN A 132 0.18 -6.79 -11.49
C ASN A 132 0.18 -7.45 -10.09
N CYS A 133 0.96 -6.93 -9.14
CA CYS A 133 1.28 -7.59 -7.88
C CYS A 133 0.23 -7.39 -6.78
N ALA A 134 -0.18 -8.47 -6.15
CA ALA A 134 -0.94 -8.44 -4.90
C ALA A 134 -0.13 -9.13 -3.80
N GLY A 135 -0.04 -8.50 -2.64
CA GLY A 135 0.63 -9.05 -1.46
C GLY A 135 -0.24 -8.99 -0.21
N GLY A 136 -0.12 -9.98 0.65
CA GLY A 136 -0.88 -10.01 1.90
C GLY A 136 -0.47 -8.90 2.88
N ILE A 137 0.79 -8.49 2.84
CA ILE A 137 1.32 -7.38 3.63
C ILE A 137 1.68 -6.22 2.72
N VAL A 138 2.54 -6.43 1.72
CA VAL A 138 3.04 -5.39 0.82
C VAL A 138 2.83 -5.83 -0.62
N GLY A 139 2.31 -4.94 -1.47
CA GLY A 139 2.17 -5.18 -2.90
C GLY A 139 3.51 -5.07 -3.64
N TYR A 140 4.28 -4.03 -3.37
CA TYR A 140 5.61 -3.79 -3.95
C TYR A 140 6.46 -2.92 -3.01
N ALA A 141 7.75 -3.19 -2.94
CA ALA A 141 8.70 -2.31 -2.23
C ALA A 141 10.10 -2.42 -2.82
N ASP A 142 10.88 -1.34 -2.72
CA ASP A 142 12.30 -1.32 -3.08
C ASP A 142 13.16 -1.90 -1.94
N THR A 143 13.22 -1.20 -0.81
CA THR A 143 13.88 -1.70 0.39
C THR A 143 12.85 -1.96 1.48
N LEU A 144 12.72 -3.23 1.89
CA LEU A 144 11.67 -3.69 2.80
C LEU A 144 12.22 -4.53 3.96
N TYR A 145 11.82 -4.18 5.16
CA TYR A 145 12.04 -4.97 6.39
C TYR A 145 10.69 -5.34 7.01
N VAL A 146 10.40 -6.64 7.15
CA VAL A 146 9.15 -7.14 7.73
C VAL A 146 9.47 -8.10 8.88
N TYR A 147 8.95 -7.79 10.07
CA TYR A 147 9.15 -8.60 11.26
C TYR A 147 7.85 -8.80 12.02
N SER A 148 7.62 -10.02 12.51
CA SER A 148 6.46 -10.34 13.35
C SER A 148 5.12 -9.95 12.72
N CYS A 149 5.00 -10.08 11.40
CA CYS A 149 3.79 -9.80 10.65
C CYS A 149 3.09 -11.09 10.23
N SER A 150 1.79 -11.03 10.01
CA SER A 150 1.03 -12.17 9.50
C SER A 150 -0.05 -11.76 8.52
N ASN A 151 -0.35 -12.66 7.60
CA ASN A 151 -1.48 -12.57 6.70
C ASN A 151 -2.26 -13.88 6.69
N ASN A 152 -3.56 -13.82 6.87
CA ASN A 152 -4.48 -14.93 6.65
C ASN A 152 -5.64 -14.55 5.69
N GLY A 153 -5.50 -13.44 4.99
CA GLY A 153 -6.43 -13.00 3.96
C GLY A 153 -6.28 -13.75 2.65
N THR A 154 -7.22 -13.53 1.74
CA THR A 154 -7.18 -14.07 0.38
C THR A 154 -6.48 -13.10 -0.55
N ILE A 155 -5.46 -13.57 -1.26
CA ILE A 155 -4.66 -12.75 -2.17
C ILE A 155 -4.89 -13.22 -3.60
N LYS A 156 -5.21 -12.28 -4.50
CA LYS A 156 -5.37 -12.55 -5.93
C LYS A 156 -4.58 -11.52 -6.74
N GLY A 157 -3.46 -11.93 -7.30
CA GLY A 157 -2.71 -11.18 -8.31
C GLY A 157 -3.30 -11.37 -9.71
N ALA A 158 -2.83 -10.58 -10.67
CA ALA A 158 -3.18 -10.75 -12.07
C ALA A 158 -2.54 -12.02 -12.66
N ALA A 159 -3.26 -12.68 -13.55
CA ALA A 159 -2.73 -13.81 -14.31
C ALA A 159 -1.79 -13.40 -15.47
N SER A 160 -1.64 -12.09 -15.71
CA SER A 160 -0.89 -11.56 -16.85
C SER A 160 0.60 -11.47 -16.56
N THR A 161 1.40 -12.00 -17.46
CA THR A 161 2.87 -11.86 -17.48
C THR A 161 3.33 -10.61 -18.25
N THR A 162 2.41 -9.85 -18.82
CA THR A 162 2.74 -8.64 -19.59
C THR A 162 2.77 -7.42 -18.68
N VAL A 163 3.95 -6.85 -18.53
CA VAL A 163 4.15 -5.53 -17.94
C VAL A 163 3.40 -4.48 -18.78
N PRO A 164 2.66 -3.54 -18.18
CA PRO A 164 2.03 -2.46 -18.94
C PRO A 164 3.04 -1.75 -19.82
N PRO A 165 2.72 -1.46 -21.09
CA PRO A 165 3.54 -0.60 -21.88
C PRO A 165 3.42 0.83 -21.34
N GLY A 166 4.44 1.33 -20.69
CA GLY A 166 4.50 2.73 -20.27
C GLY A 166 5.33 2.98 -19.02
N ASN A 167 6.53 3.51 -19.22
CA ASN A 167 7.36 4.27 -18.27
C ASN A 167 7.66 3.66 -16.88
N LEU A 168 7.74 2.36 -16.77
CA LEU A 168 8.37 1.76 -15.63
C LEU A 168 9.90 1.78 -15.86
N PRO A 169 10.73 2.22 -14.91
CA PRO A 169 12.18 2.23 -15.09
C PRO A 169 12.70 0.87 -15.53
N ALA A 170 13.60 0.83 -16.50
CA ALA A 170 14.11 -0.40 -17.13
C ALA A 170 14.77 -1.41 -16.16
N ASN A 171 14.99 -1.04 -14.92
CA ASN A 171 15.61 -1.86 -13.87
C ASN A 171 14.66 -2.26 -12.73
N SER A 172 13.36 -2.10 -12.90
CA SER A 172 12.41 -2.49 -11.87
C SER A 172 12.18 -4.00 -11.92
N ILE A 173 12.49 -4.69 -10.83
CA ILE A 173 12.21 -6.13 -10.69
C ILE A 173 10.72 -6.30 -10.41
N TYR A 174 9.93 -6.49 -11.45
CA TYR A 174 8.46 -6.57 -11.36
C TYR A 174 7.91 -7.99 -11.14
N ASN A 175 8.74 -8.97 -10.89
CA ASN A 175 8.35 -10.38 -10.88
C ASN A 175 8.47 -11.05 -9.51
N VAL A 176 8.45 -10.32 -8.41
CA VAL A 176 8.40 -10.95 -7.08
C VAL A 176 7.06 -10.65 -6.42
N CYS A 177 6.02 -11.33 -6.89
CA CYS A 177 4.83 -11.54 -6.08
C CYS A 177 5.13 -12.70 -5.12
N LEU A 178 5.54 -12.39 -3.91
CA LEU A 178 5.72 -13.36 -2.84
C LEU A 178 4.42 -13.51 -2.06
#